data_380358a3835952fe875a835c8510ddea
#
_entry.id   380358a3835952fe875a835c8510ddea
#
_cell.length_a   1.000
_cell.length_b   1.000
_cell.length_c   1.000
_cell.angle_alpha   90.00
_cell.angle_beta   90.00
_cell.angle_gamma   90.00
#
_symmetry.space_group_name_H-M   'P 1'
#
loop_
_entity.id
_entity.type
_entity.pdbx_description
1 polymer ?
#
loop_
_entity_poly.entity_id
_entity_poly.type
_entity_poly.pdbx_seq_one_letter_code
_entity_poly.pdbx_strand_id
1 'polypeptide(L)'
;MLQKEDKKPWEKGGNRRQHPCEDGVGEDDQKKSRLQGAAEQGGAGEKETKQRSGEWKGLDALSVGYFRRVGDRLGQAFEDDEERGMFVENVLAEVKGKAKVVAMDKTGSVTLQQLMPLASLDQVGAVLAELWTGKEEESAAYKAMSCDRCAGHVVESALRQMCRWTDSPEEVEAGALESQVLLLSAAVRQDPVEFIKHMYGSHAVRTLLHVLAGCVPPPRIDTRPGAKGKPGPPQLTDFEAPVSFWYEFKSLTEELMTNVNVSVADTVASVVFQIMLTVANRKRPKLCRKLLAGIAEYLGTRSAAPGTSPLLVFLKDQASSRLLEVVFKLSSKALLRQLYRDHLRGHLVDLALHKIANFPVQRLVAASANHKVFSKVFDELNEGLEPILATGHMGVIVQLADSCAESGQKQGELIQHLLSAFHCEEPATRQACCLPLFLSLLTHEVYYASETAEGDLKKEVPLSSICYHGSRLVQALARFQDRSLLMGSLRALAPTDLATLSSDPAGSHVMQALITLSSEKGRGKILRRMEGQFVQIACSRTGSRLLEAAWNCASVSQREGIAAELAPSETRLRSDQFARHVWSNFALSHFVSRRPRWKEIQTGESKKRKLFNDIIA
;
A
#
# COMPACT_ATOMS: atom_id res chain seq x y z
N MET A 1 -11.74 -12.75 -68.26
CA MET A 1 -12.94 -13.47 -67.82
C MET A 1 -12.65 -13.87 -66.36
N LEU A 2 -13.02 -13.05 -65.40
CA LEU A 2 -14.18 -13.10 -64.52
C LEU A 2 -14.44 -14.49 -63.91
N GLN A 3 -14.15 -14.63 -62.63
CA GLN A 3 -15.19 -14.80 -61.63
C GLN A 3 -14.68 -14.63 -60.20
N LYS A 4 -15.44 -13.90 -59.41
CA LYS A 4 -15.36 -13.66 -57.98
C LYS A 4 -15.89 -14.89 -57.25
N GLU A 5 -15.29 -15.25 -56.12
CA GLU A 5 -16.03 -15.96 -55.07
C GLU A 5 -15.60 -15.56 -53.67
N ASP A 6 -16.58 -15.43 -52.87
CA ASP A 6 -16.88 -14.89 -51.58
C ASP A 6 -15.98 -15.31 -50.41
N LYS A 7 -15.73 -14.30 -49.54
CA LYS A 7 -15.20 -14.45 -48.19
C LYS A 7 -16.30 -14.84 -47.21
N LYS A 8 -16.11 -15.89 -46.43
CA LYS A 8 -16.81 -16.16 -45.16
C LYS A 8 -15.91 -15.84 -43.97
N PRO A 9 -16.47 -15.33 -42.86
CA PRO A 9 -15.68 -14.87 -41.70
C PRO A 9 -15.37 -16.03 -40.74
N TRP A 10 -14.19 -15.96 -40.14
CA TRP A 10 -13.72 -16.86 -39.10
C TRP A 10 -14.31 -16.48 -37.75
N GLU A 11 -15.03 -17.37 -37.13
CA GLU A 11 -15.43 -17.30 -35.72
C GLU A 11 -14.23 -17.57 -34.82
N LYS A 12 -13.91 -16.63 -33.95
CA LYS A 12 -12.95 -16.81 -32.86
C LYS A 12 -13.67 -17.32 -31.62
N GLY A 13 -13.64 -18.63 -31.40
CA GLY A 13 -13.93 -19.24 -30.12
C GLY A 13 -12.76 -19.08 -29.17
N GLY A 14 -12.79 -18.08 -28.28
CA GLY A 14 -11.81 -17.87 -27.23
C GLY A 14 -12.37 -18.27 -25.88
N ASN A 15 -11.96 -19.42 -25.40
CA ASN A 15 -12.29 -19.93 -24.08
C ASN A 15 -11.46 -19.17 -23.01
N ARG A 16 -12.02 -18.14 -22.39
CA ARG A 16 -11.42 -17.43 -21.25
C ARG A 16 -11.71 -18.24 -19.98
N ARG A 17 -10.73 -18.97 -19.50
CA ARG A 17 -10.71 -19.45 -18.12
C ARG A 17 -10.46 -18.24 -17.21
N GLN A 18 -11.43 -17.92 -16.36
CA GLN A 18 -11.32 -16.96 -15.27
C GLN A 18 -10.43 -17.56 -14.18
N HIS A 19 -9.33 -16.89 -13.87
CA HIS A 19 -8.59 -17.07 -12.62
C HIS A 19 -9.04 -16.00 -11.62
N PRO A 20 -9.41 -16.36 -10.39
CA PRO A 20 -9.61 -15.39 -9.33
C PRO A 20 -8.27 -15.11 -8.64
N CYS A 21 -7.70 -13.97 -8.89
CA CYS A 21 -6.66 -13.37 -8.07
C CYS A 21 -7.03 -11.92 -7.85
N GLU A 22 -7.79 -11.66 -6.79
CA GLU A 22 -7.97 -10.33 -6.23
C GLU A 22 -6.92 -10.13 -5.16
N ASP A 23 -5.93 -9.29 -5.44
CA ASP A 23 -5.10 -8.69 -4.41
C ASP A 23 -4.66 -7.30 -4.87
N GLY A 24 -5.06 -6.30 -4.08
CA GLY A 24 -4.40 -5.00 -4.03
C GLY A 24 -4.72 -4.01 -5.13
N VAL A 25 -5.97 -3.87 -5.52
CA VAL A 25 -6.42 -2.71 -6.31
C VAL A 25 -6.93 -1.64 -5.35
N GLY A 26 -6.35 -0.44 -5.48
CA GLY A 26 -6.74 0.71 -4.67
C GLY A 26 -8.24 1.03 -4.78
N GLU A 27 -8.75 1.66 -3.75
CA GLU A 27 -10.19 1.96 -3.53
C GLU A 27 -10.93 2.63 -4.70
N ASP A 28 -10.24 3.10 -5.74
CA ASP A 28 -10.84 3.81 -6.87
C ASP A 28 -11.44 2.90 -7.96
N ASP A 29 -10.98 1.66 -8.12
CA ASP A 29 -11.52 0.75 -9.14
C ASP A 29 -12.81 0.03 -8.69
N GLN A 30 -13.01 -0.16 -7.39
CA GLN A 30 -14.28 -0.70 -6.87
C GLN A 30 -15.46 0.27 -6.98
N LYS A 31 -15.20 1.59 -7.09
CA LYS A 31 -16.25 2.59 -7.31
C LYS A 31 -16.80 2.58 -8.74
N LYS A 32 -16.00 2.22 -9.72
CA LYS A 32 -16.47 2.17 -11.14
C LYS A 32 -17.36 0.97 -11.43
N SER A 33 -17.14 -0.19 -10.82
CA SER A 33 -17.95 -1.38 -11.05
C SER A 33 -19.31 -1.36 -10.34
N ARG A 34 -19.44 -0.61 -9.23
CA ARG A 34 -20.74 -0.45 -8.53
C ARG A 34 -21.71 0.54 -9.18
N LEU A 35 -21.22 1.45 -10.03
CA LEU A 35 -22.09 2.43 -10.73
C LEU A 35 -22.71 1.89 -12.01
N GLN A 36 -22.24 0.77 -12.56
CA GLN A 36 -22.81 0.14 -13.76
C GLN A 36 -23.85 -0.96 -13.46
N GLY A 37 -23.93 -1.46 -12.22
CA GLY A 37 -24.87 -2.53 -11.83
C GLY A 37 -26.24 -2.06 -11.30
N ALA A 38 -26.47 -0.75 -11.16
CA ALA A 38 -27.68 -0.21 -10.54
C ALA A 38 -28.72 0.36 -11.55
N ALA A 39 -28.52 0.15 -12.85
CA ALA A 39 -29.36 0.78 -13.88
C ALA A 39 -30.44 -0.12 -14.50
N GLU A 40 -30.55 -1.39 -14.11
CA GLU A 40 -31.59 -2.27 -14.68
C GLU A 40 -32.35 -3.05 -13.59
N GLN A 41 -33.24 -2.39 -12.88
CA GLN A 41 -34.48 -2.98 -12.35
C GLN A 41 -35.43 -1.83 -11.98
N GLY A 42 -36.23 -1.41 -12.95
CA GLY A 42 -37.30 -0.44 -12.78
C GLY A 42 -38.58 -1.12 -12.30
N GLY A 43 -38.99 -0.78 -11.10
CA GLY A 43 -40.34 -1.01 -10.60
C GLY A 43 -40.96 0.34 -10.25
N ALA A 44 -42.12 0.63 -10.80
CA ALA A 44 -42.87 1.87 -10.59
C ALA A 44 -43.20 2.07 -9.09
N GLY A 45 -42.72 3.17 -8.53
CA GLY A 45 -43.06 3.67 -7.22
C GLY A 45 -43.01 5.18 -7.23
N GLU A 46 -44.07 5.77 -6.74
CA GLU A 46 -44.44 7.17 -6.80
C GLU A 46 -43.34 8.15 -6.41
N LYS A 47 -43.20 9.20 -7.21
CA LYS A 47 -42.34 10.37 -6.93
C LYS A 47 -42.91 11.18 -5.77
N GLU A 48 -42.47 10.93 -4.55
CA GLU A 48 -42.53 11.94 -3.50
C GLU A 48 -41.41 12.97 -3.73
N THR A 49 -41.77 14.06 -4.37
CA THR A 49 -41.01 15.31 -4.40
C THR A 49 -41.03 15.92 -3.00
N LYS A 50 -40.05 15.59 -2.14
CA LYS A 50 -39.76 16.41 -0.98
C LYS A 50 -39.27 17.77 -1.46
N GLN A 51 -40.11 18.77 -1.33
CA GLN A 51 -39.77 20.19 -1.44
C GLN A 51 -38.62 20.50 -0.49
N ARG A 52 -37.41 20.66 -1.04
CA ARG A 52 -36.31 21.33 -0.36
C ARG A 52 -36.59 22.83 -0.45
N SER A 53 -37.01 23.42 0.64
CA SER A 53 -37.13 24.87 0.82
C SER A 53 -35.72 25.51 0.78
N GLY A 54 -35.51 26.37 -0.22
CA GLY A 54 -34.28 27.16 -0.39
C GLY A 54 -33.77 27.04 -1.83
N GLU A 55 -34.15 28.00 -2.71
CA GLU A 55 -33.63 28.10 -4.07
C GLU A 55 -32.12 28.39 -4.07
N TRP A 56 -31.30 27.33 -4.06
CA TRP A 56 -29.92 27.45 -4.48
C TRP A 56 -29.88 27.52 -6.01
N LYS A 57 -29.83 28.74 -6.56
CA LYS A 57 -29.55 28.92 -7.99
C LYS A 57 -28.14 28.43 -8.23
N GLY A 58 -27.98 27.37 -9.02
CA GLY A 58 -26.67 26.89 -9.47
C GLY A 58 -25.92 27.98 -10.23
N LEU A 59 -24.61 27.76 -10.44
CA LEU A 59 -23.79 28.67 -11.23
C LEU A 59 -24.36 28.79 -12.65
N ASP A 60 -24.54 30.02 -13.17
CA ASP A 60 -25.04 30.23 -14.50
C ASP A 60 -24.06 29.75 -15.60
N ALA A 61 -24.57 29.50 -16.81
CA ALA A 61 -23.80 28.95 -17.91
C ALA A 61 -22.59 29.80 -18.34
N LEU A 62 -22.68 31.13 -18.21
CA LEU A 62 -21.58 32.06 -18.53
C LEU A 62 -20.48 31.94 -17.49
N SER A 63 -20.84 31.91 -16.21
CA SER A 63 -19.92 31.72 -15.10
C SER A 63 -19.25 30.35 -15.16
N VAL A 64 -19.95 29.26 -15.47
CA VAL A 64 -19.36 27.92 -15.71
C VAL A 64 -18.34 27.99 -16.86
N GLY A 65 -18.70 28.66 -17.96
CA GLY A 65 -17.81 28.89 -19.11
C GLY A 65 -16.56 29.70 -18.72
N TYR A 66 -16.71 30.70 -17.86
CA TYR A 66 -15.59 31.50 -17.32
C TYR A 66 -14.65 30.61 -16.51
N PHE A 67 -15.13 29.90 -15.49
CA PHE A 67 -14.30 29.06 -14.63
C PHE A 67 -13.64 27.90 -15.39
N ARG A 68 -14.26 27.40 -16.46
CA ARG A 68 -13.61 26.40 -17.35
C ARG A 68 -12.39 27.02 -18.02
N ARG A 69 -12.49 28.21 -18.63
CA ARG A 69 -11.35 28.90 -19.25
C ARG A 69 -10.26 29.26 -18.25
N VAL A 70 -10.64 29.65 -17.03
CA VAL A 70 -9.69 29.84 -15.92
C VAL A 70 -8.92 28.54 -15.62
N GLY A 71 -9.62 27.41 -15.51
CA GLY A 71 -8.99 26.10 -15.32
C GLY A 71 -8.04 25.72 -16.45
N ASP A 72 -8.42 25.99 -17.71
CA ASP A 72 -7.55 25.75 -18.88
C ASP A 72 -6.28 26.64 -18.82
N ARG A 73 -6.39 27.90 -18.38
CA ARG A 73 -5.24 28.82 -18.21
C ARG A 73 -4.34 28.41 -17.08
N LEU A 74 -4.90 27.92 -15.94
CA LEU A 74 -4.12 27.39 -14.81
C LEU A 74 -3.29 26.15 -15.17
N GLY A 75 -3.68 25.41 -16.22
CA GLY A 75 -2.91 24.31 -16.77
C GLY A 75 -1.69 24.71 -17.62
N GLN A 76 -1.51 26.01 -17.89
CA GLN A 76 -0.42 26.56 -18.70
C GLN A 76 0.62 27.27 -17.82
N ALA A 77 1.84 27.44 -18.33
CA ALA A 77 2.86 28.22 -17.62
C ALA A 77 2.51 29.71 -17.65
N PHE A 78 2.87 30.43 -16.61
CA PHE A 78 2.85 31.89 -16.55
C PHE A 78 4.23 32.42 -16.96
N GLU A 79 4.28 33.62 -17.53
CA GLU A 79 5.52 34.25 -17.97
C GLU A 79 6.40 34.59 -16.75
N ASP A 80 5.78 35.13 -15.69
CA ASP A 80 6.43 35.46 -14.43
C ASP A 80 5.47 35.36 -13.22
N ASP A 81 5.99 35.66 -12.06
CA ASP A 81 5.24 35.64 -10.79
C ASP A 81 4.25 36.80 -10.67
N GLU A 82 4.50 37.96 -11.34
CA GLU A 82 3.62 39.11 -11.36
C GLU A 82 2.36 38.84 -12.20
N GLU A 83 2.51 38.28 -13.41
CA GLU A 83 1.39 37.84 -14.22
C GLU A 83 0.51 36.84 -13.47
N ARG A 84 1.17 35.87 -12.80
CA ARG A 84 0.47 34.88 -11.99
C ARG A 84 -0.31 35.53 -10.85
N GLY A 85 0.31 36.46 -10.12
CA GLY A 85 -0.32 37.18 -9.02
C GLY A 85 -1.56 37.97 -9.46
N MET A 86 -1.43 38.78 -10.53
CA MET A 86 -2.57 39.50 -11.12
C MET A 86 -3.69 38.60 -11.59
N PHE A 87 -3.33 37.46 -12.21
CA PHE A 87 -4.34 36.48 -12.64
C PHE A 87 -5.13 35.91 -11.48
N VAL A 88 -4.44 35.50 -10.40
CA VAL A 88 -5.07 34.97 -9.18
C VAL A 88 -5.99 36.00 -8.55
N GLU A 89 -5.54 37.26 -8.40
CA GLU A 89 -6.31 38.35 -7.83
C GLU A 89 -7.59 38.63 -8.63
N ASN A 90 -7.50 38.70 -9.95
CA ASN A 90 -8.65 38.93 -10.83
C ASN A 90 -9.68 37.77 -10.73
N VAL A 91 -9.21 36.51 -10.65
CA VAL A 91 -10.12 35.37 -10.50
C VAL A 91 -10.79 35.37 -9.13
N LEU A 92 -10.05 35.71 -8.05
CA LEU A 92 -10.62 35.80 -6.71
C LEU A 92 -11.61 36.97 -6.56
N ALA A 93 -11.36 38.10 -7.23
CA ALA A 93 -12.31 39.18 -7.32
C ALA A 93 -13.64 38.75 -7.96
N GLU A 94 -13.60 37.89 -8.97
CA GLU A 94 -14.79 37.31 -9.59
C GLU A 94 -15.50 36.26 -8.70
N VAL A 95 -14.76 35.58 -7.82
CA VAL A 95 -15.31 34.62 -6.84
C VAL A 95 -16.01 35.33 -5.68
N LYS A 96 -15.57 36.54 -5.33
CA LYS A 96 -16.07 37.32 -4.21
C LYS A 96 -17.57 37.55 -4.30
N GLY A 97 -18.29 37.29 -3.21
CA GLY A 97 -19.75 37.39 -3.12
C GLY A 97 -20.51 36.18 -3.64
N LYS A 98 -19.82 35.20 -4.28
CA LYS A 98 -20.44 33.98 -4.80
C LYS A 98 -19.61 32.71 -4.54
N ALA A 99 -18.63 32.77 -3.63
CA ALA A 99 -17.72 31.66 -3.34
C ALA A 99 -18.45 30.34 -3.04
N LYS A 100 -19.56 30.37 -2.29
CA LYS A 100 -20.40 29.19 -2.01
C LYS A 100 -20.88 28.50 -3.28
N VAL A 101 -21.50 29.27 -4.19
CA VAL A 101 -22.07 28.74 -5.43
C VAL A 101 -20.99 28.18 -6.33
N VAL A 102 -19.84 28.86 -6.41
CA VAL A 102 -18.66 28.41 -7.16
C VAL A 102 -18.09 27.12 -6.56
N ALA A 103 -17.96 27.01 -5.24
CA ALA A 103 -17.44 25.84 -4.56
C ALA A 103 -18.34 24.60 -4.69
N MET A 104 -19.67 24.82 -4.75
CA MET A 104 -20.65 23.72 -4.92
C MET A 104 -20.81 23.29 -6.38
N ASP A 105 -20.35 24.07 -7.36
CA ASP A 105 -20.34 23.71 -8.77
C ASP A 105 -19.18 22.76 -9.12
N LYS A 106 -19.43 21.80 -9.99
CA LYS A 106 -18.40 20.81 -10.40
C LYS A 106 -17.19 21.46 -11.07
N THR A 107 -17.39 22.44 -11.94
CA THR A 107 -16.32 23.15 -12.66
C THR A 107 -15.65 24.16 -11.74
N GLY A 108 -16.46 24.97 -11.05
CA GLY A 108 -15.99 25.98 -10.11
C GLY A 108 -15.15 25.40 -8.99
N SER A 109 -15.56 24.29 -8.39
CA SER A 109 -14.79 23.61 -7.32
C SER A 109 -13.42 23.12 -7.78
N VAL A 110 -13.32 22.55 -8.99
CA VAL A 110 -12.03 22.11 -9.55
C VAL A 110 -11.11 23.29 -9.80
N THR A 111 -11.67 24.40 -10.36
CA THR A 111 -10.91 25.63 -10.59
C THR A 111 -10.41 26.25 -9.28
N LEU A 112 -11.25 26.32 -8.23
CA LEU A 112 -10.84 26.79 -6.91
C LEU A 112 -9.72 25.92 -6.31
N GLN A 113 -9.81 24.59 -6.41
CA GLN A 113 -8.77 23.67 -5.93
C GLN A 113 -7.42 23.91 -6.63
N GLN A 114 -7.43 24.24 -7.93
CA GLN A 114 -6.22 24.57 -8.70
C GLN A 114 -5.67 25.95 -8.37
N LEU A 115 -6.54 26.88 -7.98
CA LEU A 115 -6.18 28.27 -7.63
C LEU A 115 -5.54 28.36 -6.24
N MET A 116 -6.02 27.58 -5.24
CA MET A 116 -5.56 27.64 -3.84
C MET A 116 -4.03 27.57 -3.67
N PRO A 117 -3.27 26.71 -4.36
CA PRO A 117 -1.81 26.67 -4.24
C PRO A 117 -1.10 27.92 -4.77
N LEU A 118 -1.77 28.72 -5.59
CA LEU A 118 -1.22 29.94 -6.21
C LEU A 118 -1.60 31.22 -5.46
N ALA A 119 -2.69 31.17 -4.68
CA ALA A 119 -3.19 32.28 -3.88
C ALA A 119 -2.34 32.48 -2.60
N SER A 120 -2.29 33.69 -2.03
CA SER A 120 -1.68 33.92 -0.71
C SER A 120 -2.49 33.23 0.40
N LEU A 121 -1.89 33.02 1.57
CA LEU A 121 -2.60 32.38 2.70
C LEU A 121 -3.79 33.23 3.17
N ASP A 122 -3.69 34.57 3.13
CA ASP A 122 -4.79 35.48 3.43
C ASP A 122 -5.93 35.35 2.41
N GLN A 123 -5.60 35.27 1.12
CA GLN A 123 -6.60 35.06 0.08
C GLN A 123 -7.33 33.73 0.25
N VAL A 124 -6.60 32.66 0.59
CA VAL A 124 -7.20 31.35 0.89
C VAL A 124 -8.11 31.44 2.12
N GLY A 125 -7.66 32.13 3.18
CA GLY A 125 -8.45 32.39 4.39
C GLY A 125 -9.73 33.18 4.10
N ALA A 126 -9.64 34.21 3.26
CA ALA A 126 -10.79 35.01 2.84
C ALA A 126 -11.83 34.19 2.05
N VAL A 127 -11.39 33.32 1.13
CA VAL A 127 -12.29 32.42 0.40
C VAL A 127 -12.98 31.45 1.36
N LEU A 128 -12.26 30.84 2.31
CA LEU A 128 -12.87 29.98 3.31
C LEU A 128 -13.88 30.74 4.18
N ALA A 129 -13.53 31.95 4.65
CA ALA A 129 -14.44 32.76 5.45
C ALA A 129 -15.75 33.02 4.71
N GLU A 130 -15.69 33.28 3.40
CA GLU A 130 -16.88 33.50 2.58
C GLU A 130 -17.74 32.23 2.41
N LEU A 131 -17.12 31.03 2.42
CA LEU A 131 -17.87 29.77 2.37
C LEU A 131 -18.81 29.60 3.58
N TRP A 132 -18.46 30.18 4.72
CA TRP A 132 -19.27 30.04 5.94
C TRP A 132 -20.27 31.19 6.14
N THR A 133 -20.12 32.32 5.45
CA THR A 133 -21.02 33.48 5.61
C THR A 133 -22.44 33.15 5.13
N GLY A 134 -23.45 33.49 5.93
CA GLY A 134 -24.86 33.30 5.58
C GLY A 134 -25.81 33.63 6.73
N LYS A 135 -27.11 33.47 6.48
CA LYS A 135 -28.19 33.70 7.45
C LYS A 135 -28.44 32.50 8.40
N GLU A 136 -27.74 31.41 8.19
CA GLU A 136 -27.82 30.18 8.99
C GLU A 136 -26.95 30.30 10.24
N GLU A 137 -27.23 29.51 11.27
CA GLU A 137 -26.31 29.37 12.40
C GLU A 137 -24.92 29.00 11.90
N GLU A 138 -23.88 29.64 12.42
CA GLU A 138 -22.48 29.46 11.92
C GLU A 138 -22.08 28.00 11.81
N SER A 139 -22.43 27.18 12.79
CA SER A 139 -22.13 25.73 12.80
C SER A 139 -22.74 24.98 11.61
N ALA A 140 -23.97 25.31 11.22
CA ALA A 140 -24.67 24.71 10.08
C ALA A 140 -23.99 25.01 8.75
N ALA A 141 -23.41 26.21 8.58
CA ALA A 141 -22.70 26.59 7.36
C ALA A 141 -21.40 25.79 7.16
N TYR A 142 -20.59 25.60 8.23
CA TYR A 142 -19.38 24.75 8.19
C TYR A 142 -19.72 23.31 7.77
N LYS A 143 -20.79 22.76 8.35
CA LYS A 143 -21.26 21.42 8.04
C LYS A 143 -21.74 21.33 6.59
N ALA A 144 -22.57 22.26 6.13
CA ALA A 144 -23.10 22.27 4.78
C ALA A 144 -22.00 22.25 3.72
N MET A 145 -20.97 23.08 3.87
CA MET A 145 -19.86 23.14 2.90
C MET A 145 -18.92 21.94 3.00
N SER A 146 -18.56 21.51 4.20
CA SER A 146 -17.67 20.36 4.40
C SER A 146 -18.31 19.04 3.97
N CYS A 147 -19.63 18.92 4.06
CA CYS A 147 -20.40 17.74 3.68
C CYS A 147 -20.91 17.80 2.23
N ASP A 148 -20.70 18.88 1.50
CA ASP A 148 -21.03 18.96 0.09
C ASP A 148 -20.02 18.18 -0.77
N ARG A 149 -20.50 17.57 -1.85
CA ARG A 149 -19.71 16.75 -2.75
C ARG A 149 -18.54 17.50 -3.42
N CYS A 150 -18.75 18.75 -3.76
CA CYS A 150 -17.80 19.59 -4.49
C CYS A 150 -17.07 20.55 -3.52
N ALA A 151 -17.82 21.27 -2.68
CA ALA A 151 -17.27 22.23 -1.75
C ALA A 151 -16.34 21.60 -0.70
N GLY A 152 -16.62 20.36 -0.26
CA GLY A 152 -15.73 19.62 0.64
C GLY A 152 -14.30 19.48 0.10
N HIS A 153 -14.12 19.32 -1.21
CA HIS A 153 -12.79 19.27 -1.82
C HIS A 153 -12.11 20.65 -1.85
N VAL A 154 -12.86 21.74 -1.97
CA VAL A 154 -12.32 23.09 -1.86
C VAL A 154 -11.84 23.33 -0.43
N VAL A 155 -12.64 22.96 0.58
CA VAL A 155 -12.26 23.02 1.99
C VAL A 155 -10.97 22.22 2.24
N GLU A 156 -10.89 20.96 1.80
CA GLU A 156 -9.68 20.15 1.92
C GLU A 156 -8.46 20.81 1.25
N SER A 157 -8.63 21.39 0.06
CA SER A 157 -7.55 22.04 -0.68
C SER A 157 -7.04 23.28 0.03
N ALA A 158 -7.95 24.08 0.59
CA ALA A 158 -7.61 25.27 1.38
C ALA A 158 -6.86 24.90 2.67
N LEU A 159 -7.36 23.92 3.43
CA LEU A 159 -6.70 23.45 4.65
C LEU A 159 -5.25 23.00 4.38
N ARG A 160 -5.01 22.35 3.25
CA ARG A 160 -3.66 21.89 2.88
C ARG A 160 -2.66 23.03 2.66
N GLN A 161 -3.14 24.25 2.35
CA GLN A 161 -2.24 25.40 2.15
C GLN A 161 -1.52 25.82 3.43
N MET A 162 -1.99 25.40 4.60
CA MET A 162 -1.28 25.63 5.87
C MET A 162 0.15 25.08 5.89
N CYS A 163 0.50 24.13 5.02
CA CYS A 163 1.89 23.67 4.91
C CYS A 163 2.87 24.75 4.39
N ARG A 164 2.35 25.87 3.88
CA ARG A 164 3.12 27.02 3.43
C ARG A 164 3.31 28.07 4.55
N TRP A 165 2.66 27.87 5.71
CA TRP A 165 2.81 28.74 6.86
C TRP A 165 4.26 28.69 7.39
N THR A 166 4.82 29.85 7.69
CA THR A 166 6.14 30.00 8.29
C THR A 166 6.03 30.91 9.53
N ASP A 167 6.88 30.68 10.53
CA ASP A 167 6.93 31.51 11.76
C ASP A 167 7.81 32.75 11.57
N SER A 168 7.82 33.32 10.35
CA SER A 168 8.60 34.49 10.03
C SER A 168 7.84 35.76 10.47
N PRO A 169 8.49 36.70 11.22
CA PRO A 169 7.85 37.92 11.66
C PRO A 169 7.45 38.87 10.51
N GLU A 170 7.95 38.65 9.31
CA GLU A 170 7.64 39.48 8.13
C GLU A 170 6.36 38.99 7.40
N GLU A 171 5.87 37.77 7.67
CA GLU A 171 4.65 37.21 7.11
C GLU A 171 3.50 37.19 8.13
N VAL A 172 2.98 38.34 8.50
CA VAL A 172 1.77 38.52 9.35
C VAL A 172 0.51 37.99 8.67
N GLU A 173 0.61 37.57 7.40
CA GLU A 173 -0.51 37.30 6.50
C GLU A 173 -1.22 35.96 6.70
N ALA A 174 -0.75 35.06 7.57
CA ALA A 174 -1.37 33.72 7.72
C ALA A 174 -2.52 33.66 8.75
N GLY A 175 -2.76 34.74 9.48
CA GLY A 175 -3.74 34.79 10.59
C GLY A 175 -5.19 34.51 10.14
N ALA A 176 -5.54 34.90 8.93
CA ALA A 176 -6.87 34.70 8.39
C ALA A 176 -7.14 33.20 8.18
N LEU A 177 -6.21 32.45 7.56
CA LEU A 177 -6.37 31.01 7.31
C LEU A 177 -6.30 30.22 8.63
N GLU A 178 -5.37 30.55 9.54
CA GLU A 178 -5.28 29.95 10.88
C GLU A 178 -6.63 30.03 11.60
N SER A 179 -7.23 31.22 11.62
CA SER A 179 -8.53 31.45 12.26
C SER A 179 -9.62 30.60 11.66
N GLN A 180 -9.66 30.42 10.32
CA GLN A 180 -10.66 29.59 9.66
C GLN A 180 -10.47 28.10 9.98
N VAL A 181 -9.25 27.63 10.11
CA VAL A 181 -8.94 26.25 10.54
C VAL A 181 -9.45 25.99 11.96
N LEU A 182 -9.23 26.91 12.88
CA LEU A 182 -9.68 26.82 14.27
C LEU A 182 -11.21 26.86 14.38
N LEU A 183 -11.88 27.73 13.63
CA LEU A 183 -13.34 27.82 13.58
C LEU A 183 -13.97 26.54 13.03
N LEU A 184 -13.42 25.99 11.94
CA LEU A 184 -13.88 24.69 11.42
C LEU A 184 -13.70 23.58 12.45
N SER A 185 -12.58 23.56 13.17
CA SER A 185 -12.36 22.57 14.22
C SER A 185 -13.36 22.72 15.37
N ALA A 186 -13.67 23.94 15.78
CA ALA A 186 -14.70 24.21 16.77
C ALA A 186 -16.08 23.72 16.31
N ALA A 187 -16.46 23.95 15.05
CA ALA A 187 -17.71 23.45 14.47
C ALA A 187 -17.76 21.89 14.46
N VAL A 188 -16.66 21.24 14.11
CA VAL A 188 -16.56 19.77 14.16
C VAL A 188 -16.71 19.25 15.59
N ARG A 189 -16.18 19.96 16.62
CA ARG A 189 -16.34 19.55 18.03
C ARG A 189 -17.77 19.71 18.54
N GLN A 190 -18.54 20.66 18.00
CA GLN A 190 -19.95 20.84 18.37
C GLN A 190 -20.84 19.70 17.88
N ASP A 191 -20.56 19.13 16.70
CA ASP A 191 -21.37 18.05 16.12
C ASP A 191 -20.48 16.98 15.45
N PRO A 192 -19.60 16.32 16.24
CA PRO A 192 -18.55 15.45 15.69
C PRO A 192 -19.11 14.25 14.92
N VAL A 193 -20.21 13.67 15.39
CA VAL A 193 -20.80 12.43 14.81
C VAL A 193 -21.30 12.69 13.38
N GLU A 194 -21.95 13.82 13.17
CA GLU A 194 -22.49 14.18 11.86
C GLU A 194 -21.40 14.41 10.82
N PHE A 195 -20.28 15.05 11.22
CA PHE A 195 -19.13 15.23 10.33
C PHE A 195 -18.44 13.90 9.99
N ILE A 196 -18.11 13.09 11.01
CA ILE A 196 -17.27 11.90 10.81
C ILE A 196 -17.99 10.74 10.14
N LYS A 197 -19.32 10.63 10.28
CA LYS A 197 -20.13 9.62 9.58
C LYS A 197 -20.52 10.04 8.18
N HIS A 198 -20.44 11.34 7.87
CA HIS A 198 -20.79 11.82 6.54
C HIS A 198 -19.72 11.46 5.51
N MET A 199 -20.12 10.92 4.36
CA MET A 199 -19.20 10.43 3.32
C MET A 199 -18.16 11.50 2.90
N TYR A 200 -18.58 12.75 2.70
CA TYR A 200 -17.69 13.86 2.33
C TYR A 200 -17.10 14.58 3.55
N GLY A 201 -17.92 14.85 4.57
CA GLY A 201 -17.47 15.56 5.78
C GLY A 201 -16.29 14.86 6.48
N SER A 202 -16.28 13.53 6.50
CA SER A 202 -15.17 12.76 7.07
C SER A 202 -13.82 13.04 6.39
N HIS A 203 -13.81 13.41 5.11
CA HIS A 203 -12.58 13.78 4.41
C HIS A 203 -12.03 15.12 4.88
N ALA A 204 -12.91 16.10 5.10
CA ALA A 204 -12.51 17.40 5.67
C ALA A 204 -11.93 17.20 7.08
N VAL A 205 -12.59 16.40 7.95
CA VAL A 205 -12.07 16.10 9.30
C VAL A 205 -10.71 15.38 9.25
N ARG A 206 -10.52 14.42 8.34
CA ARG A 206 -9.22 13.74 8.17
C ARG A 206 -8.12 14.71 7.76
N THR A 207 -8.40 15.63 6.84
CA THR A 207 -7.45 16.68 6.42
C THR A 207 -7.19 17.65 7.58
N LEU A 208 -8.22 18.04 8.32
CA LEU A 208 -8.11 18.89 9.50
C LEU A 208 -7.20 18.26 10.57
N LEU A 209 -7.36 16.97 10.89
CA LEU A 209 -6.49 16.26 11.84
C LEU A 209 -5.02 16.25 11.40
N HIS A 210 -4.75 16.11 10.12
CA HIS A 210 -3.39 16.20 9.61
C HIS A 210 -2.82 17.62 9.81
N VAL A 211 -3.57 18.64 9.39
CA VAL A 211 -3.14 20.04 9.44
C VAL A 211 -2.90 20.51 10.87
N LEU A 212 -3.83 20.23 11.79
CA LEU A 212 -3.68 20.56 13.20
C LEU A 212 -2.47 19.87 13.86
N ALA A 213 -2.05 18.73 13.33
CA ALA A 213 -0.85 18.04 13.81
C ALA A 213 0.44 18.47 13.08
N GLY A 214 0.41 19.43 12.18
CA GLY A 214 1.58 19.91 11.43
C GLY A 214 2.05 18.94 10.36
N CYS A 215 1.13 18.31 9.64
CA CYS A 215 1.43 17.55 8.44
C CYS A 215 0.27 17.60 7.43
N VAL A 216 0.56 17.40 6.15
CA VAL A 216 -0.46 17.36 5.11
C VAL A 216 -0.31 16.10 4.25
N PRO A 217 -1.42 15.45 3.88
CA PRO A 217 -1.41 14.38 2.91
C PRO A 217 -1.13 14.93 1.50
N PRO A 218 -0.55 14.13 0.59
CA PRO A 218 -0.35 14.54 -0.79
C PRO A 218 -1.70 14.90 -1.45
N PRO A 219 -1.69 15.81 -2.42
CA PRO A 219 -2.90 16.19 -3.15
C PRO A 219 -3.48 14.96 -3.87
N ARG A 220 -4.81 14.86 -3.91
CA ARG A 220 -5.51 13.75 -4.59
C ARG A 220 -5.53 13.89 -6.11
N ILE A 221 -5.33 15.09 -6.61
CA ILE A 221 -5.29 15.40 -8.04
C ILE A 221 -3.83 15.65 -8.37
N ASP A 222 -3.24 14.79 -9.20
CA ASP A 222 -1.94 15.05 -9.81
C ASP A 222 -2.11 16.19 -10.84
N THR A 223 -1.83 17.40 -10.40
CA THR A 223 -1.90 18.61 -11.24
C THR A 223 -0.71 18.75 -12.16
N ARG A 224 0.20 17.78 -12.20
CA ARG A 224 1.39 17.82 -13.06
C ARG A 224 1.11 17.17 -14.42
N PRO A 225 1.06 17.96 -15.52
CA PRO A 225 0.99 17.38 -16.87
C PRO A 225 2.26 16.57 -17.13
N GLY A 226 2.10 15.25 -17.35
CA GLY A 226 3.20 14.40 -17.81
C GLY A 226 3.85 13.45 -16.79
N ALA A 227 3.40 13.37 -15.55
CA ALA A 227 3.93 12.41 -14.58
C ALA A 227 3.48 10.97 -14.88
N LYS A 228 4.18 10.29 -15.80
CA LYS A 228 4.05 8.83 -16.06
C LYS A 228 4.88 8.00 -15.07
N GLY A 229 5.05 8.44 -13.82
CA GLY A 229 5.69 7.68 -12.75
C GLY A 229 4.65 6.86 -11.98
N LYS A 230 4.97 5.61 -11.63
CA LYS A 230 4.17 4.90 -10.61
C LYS A 230 4.19 5.75 -9.35
N PRO A 231 3.03 6.11 -8.77
CA PRO A 231 3.00 6.86 -7.51
C PRO A 231 3.72 6.03 -6.45
N GLY A 232 4.76 6.61 -5.84
CA GLY A 232 5.36 6.07 -4.63
C GLY A 232 4.31 6.08 -3.50
N PRO A 233 4.57 5.40 -2.37
CA PRO A 233 3.67 5.47 -1.23
C PRO A 233 3.43 6.95 -0.88
N PRO A 234 2.18 7.36 -0.60
CA PRO A 234 1.85 8.74 -0.32
C PRO A 234 2.66 9.24 0.88
N GLN A 235 3.59 10.15 0.63
CA GLN A 235 4.41 10.76 1.68
C GLN A 235 3.69 11.98 2.24
N LEU A 236 3.53 12.00 3.58
CA LEU A 236 3.05 13.17 4.29
C LEU A 236 4.15 14.24 4.28
N THR A 237 3.79 15.48 3.97
CA THR A 237 4.66 16.64 4.10
C THR A 237 4.52 17.22 5.50
N ASP A 238 5.63 17.31 6.25
CA ASP A 238 5.65 17.92 7.56
C ASP A 238 5.86 19.43 7.44
N PHE A 239 5.24 20.20 8.36
CA PHE A 239 5.44 21.63 8.50
C PHE A 239 5.39 22.03 9.98
N GLU A 240 5.92 23.21 10.32
CA GLU A 240 5.81 23.78 11.66
C GLU A 240 4.44 24.44 11.80
N ALA A 241 3.57 23.83 12.60
CA ALA A 241 2.22 24.33 12.81
C ALA A 241 2.20 25.37 13.96
N PRO A 242 1.28 26.36 13.92
CA PRO A 242 1.04 27.26 15.04
C PRO A 242 0.80 26.50 16.36
N VAL A 243 1.20 27.11 17.47
CA VAL A 243 1.00 26.48 18.81
C VAL A 243 -0.48 26.27 19.12
N SER A 244 -1.37 27.15 18.63
CA SER A 244 -2.83 27.05 18.70
C SER A 244 -3.35 25.71 18.16
N PHE A 245 -2.77 25.23 17.04
CA PHE A 245 -3.17 23.97 16.41
C PHE A 245 -2.92 22.75 17.29
N TRP A 246 -1.87 22.77 18.08
CA TRP A 246 -1.60 21.69 19.01
C TRP A 246 -2.67 21.58 20.11
N TYR A 247 -3.09 22.70 20.69
CA TYR A 247 -4.15 22.70 21.69
C TYR A 247 -5.47 22.24 21.07
N GLU A 248 -5.78 22.72 19.88
CA GLU A 248 -6.99 22.36 19.16
C GLU A 248 -6.99 20.88 18.72
N PHE A 249 -5.86 20.36 18.24
CA PHE A 249 -5.71 18.93 17.93
C PHE A 249 -6.02 18.04 19.14
N LYS A 250 -5.52 18.42 20.32
CA LYS A 250 -5.81 17.69 21.56
C LYS A 250 -7.30 17.77 21.89
N SER A 251 -7.91 18.94 21.87
CA SER A 251 -9.33 19.14 22.17
C SER A 251 -10.22 18.37 21.20
N LEU A 252 -9.93 18.42 19.91
CA LEU A 252 -10.67 17.69 18.88
C LEU A 252 -10.55 16.17 19.09
N THR A 253 -9.35 15.66 19.37
CA THR A 253 -9.17 14.21 19.58
C THR A 253 -9.86 13.73 20.87
N GLU A 254 -9.90 14.54 21.93
CA GLU A 254 -10.63 14.23 23.17
C GLU A 254 -12.15 14.21 22.90
N GLU A 255 -12.67 15.15 22.13
CA GLU A 255 -14.09 15.17 21.75
C GLU A 255 -14.47 13.98 20.85
N LEU A 256 -13.62 13.62 19.87
CA LEU A 256 -13.86 12.42 19.06
C LEU A 256 -13.90 11.16 19.91
N MET A 257 -13.09 11.06 20.94
CA MET A 257 -13.07 9.89 21.86
C MET A 257 -14.35 9.76 22.68
N THR A 258 -15.08 10.84 22.98
CA THR A 258 -16.39 10.73 23.66
C THR A 258 -17.44 10.01 22.81
N ASN A 259 -17.23 10.00 21.47
CA ASN A 259 -18.13 9.43 20.47
C ASN A 259 -17.61 8.11 19.87
N VAL A 260 -16.62 7.46 20.50
CA VAL A 260 -16.05 6.19 20.02
C VAL A 260 -17.12 5.09 19.91
N ASN A 261 -18.11 5.09 20.80
CA ASN A 261 -19.18 4.10 20.88
C ASN A 261 -20.07 4.02 19.62
N VAL A 262 -20.32 5.12 18.97
CA VAL A 262 -21.17 5.20 17.76
C VAL A 262 -20.37 5.17 16.46
N SER A 263 -19.06 5.17 16.55
CA SER A 263 -18.15 5.43 15.42
C SER A 263 -17.23 4.26 15.07
N VAL A 264 -16.89 3.40 16.01
CA VAL A 264 -15.90 2.30 15.83
C VAL A 264 -16.32 1.29 14.77
N ALA A 265 -17.62 0.93 14.72
CA ALA A 265 -18.16 -0.02 13.75
C ALA A 265 -18.75 0.67 12.49
N ASP A 266 -18.65 1.99 12.39
CA ASP A 266 -19.08 2.73 11.23
C ASP A 266 -17.96 2.74 10.15
N THR A 267 -18.28 2.42 8.91
CA THR A 267 -17.31 2.26 7.82
C THR A 267 -16.62 3.56 7.41
N VAL A 268 -17.26 4.70 7.66
CA VAL A 268 -16.73 6.02 7.34
C VAL A 268 -16.00 6.61 8.53
N ALA A 269 -16.64 6.62 9.71
CA ALA A 269 -16.08 7.21 10.92
C ALA A 269 -14.85 6.44 11.43
N SER A 270 -14.80 5.11 11.31
CA SER A 270 -13.62 4.33 11.75
C SER A 270 -12.33 4.78 11.07
N VAL A 271 -12.41 5.27 9.81
CA VAL A 271 -11.25 5.79 9.08
C VAL A 271 -10.72 7.09 9.72
N VAL A 272 -11.60 7.92 10.28
CA VAL A 272 -11.19 9.14 11.00
C VAL A 272 -10.35 8.77 12.22
N PHE A 273 -10.77 7.75 13.00
CA PHE A 273 -10.00 7.24 14.15
C PHE A 273 -8.66 6.63 13.73
N GLN A 274 -8.60 5.91 12.61
CA GLN A 274 -7.34 5.37 12.08
C GLN A 274 -6.34 6.50 11.75
N ILE A 275 -6.81 7.57 11.10
CA ILE A 275 -5.99 8.76 10.80
C ILE A 275 -5.59 9.46 12.10
N MET A 276 -6.52 9.70 13.00
CA MET A 276 -6.26 10.33 14.32
C MET A 276 -5.11 9.62 15.05
N LEU A 277 -5.17 8.30 15.17
CA LEU A 277 -4.13 7.50 15.82
C LEU A 277 -2.80 7.56 15.07
N THR A 278 -2.83 7.44 13.74
CA THR A 278 -1.62 7.45 12.91
C THR A 278 -0.89 8.79 13.01
N VAL A 279 -1.63 9.89 12.92
CA VAL A 279 -1.09 11.24 13.00
C VAL A 279 -0.61 11.56 14.43
N ALA A 280 -1.39 11.17 15.45
CA ALA A 280 -0.99 11.32 16.85
C ALA A 280 0.29 10.52 17.15
N ASN A 281 0.43 9.30 16.62
CA ASN A 281 1.65 8.52 16.80
C ASN A 281 2.88 9.21 16.19
N ARG A 282 2.72 9.80 15.00
CA ARG A 282 3.81 10.50 14.31
C ARG A 282 4.27 11.76 15.04
N LYS A 283 3.33 12.58 15.47
CA LYS A 283 3.61 13.93 15.98
C LYS A 283 3.56 14.06 17.52
N ARG A 284 2.73 13.27 18.18
CA ARG A 284 2.48 13.32 19.63
C ARG A 284 2.33 11.92 20.25
N PRO A 285 3.41 11.12 20.33
CA PRO A 285 3.34 9.71 20.77
C PRO A 285 2.75 9.53 22.18
N LYS A 286 2.89 10.50 23.08
CA LYS A 286 2.28 10.46 24.43
C LYS A 286 0.75 10.52 24.34
N LEU A 287 0.20 11.39 23.50
CA LEU A 287 -1.24 11.49 23.26
C LEU A 287 -1.75 10.22 22.59
N CYS A 288 -1.06 9.72 21.55
CA CYS A 288 -1.43 8.47 20.90
C CYS A 288 -1.58 7.31 21.89
N ARG A 289 -0.67 7.16 22.85
CA ARG A 289 -0.76 6.11 23.87
C ARG A 289 -2.01 6.25 24.74
N LYS A 290 -2.42 7.49 25.11
CA LYS A 290 -3.66 7.75 25.85
C LYS A 290 -4.89 7.37 25.02
N LEU A 291 -4.92 7.77 23.73
CA LEU A 291 -6.02 7.44 22.82
C LEU A 291 -6.14 5.94 22.57
N LEU A 292 -5.01 5.24 22.35
CA LEU A 292 -4.97 3.79 22.19
C LEU A 292 -5.50 3.05 23.42
N ALA A 293 -5.12 3.49 24.64
CA ALA A 293 -5.61 2.90 25.87
C ALA A 293 -7.13 3.08 26.02
N GLY A 294 -7.66 4.26 25.74
CA GLY A 294 -9.10 4.53 25.78
C GLY A 294 -9.91 3.70 24.76
N ILE A 295 -9.40 3.55 23.53
CA ILE A 295 -10.05 2.70 22.52
C ILE A 295 -10.01 1.23 22.96
N ALA A 296 -8.86 0.76 23.45
CA ALA A 296 -8.70 -0.63 23.91
C ALA A 296 -9.61 -0.94 25.11
N GLU A 297 -9.72 -0.02 26.06
CA GLU A 297 -10.62 -0.12 27.20
C GLU A 297 -12.09 -0.18 26.74
N TYR A 298 -12.50 0.71 25.84
CA TYR A 298 -13.85 0.70 25.29
C TYR A 298 -14.19 -0.63 24.61
N LEU A 299 -13.28 -1.14 23.76
CA LEU A 299 -13.48 -2.38 23.01
C LEU A 299 -13.44 -3.62 23.92
N GLY A 300 -12.77 -3.54 25.07
CA GLY A 300 -12.65 -4.65 26.03
C GLY A 300 -13.76 -4.73 27.09
N THR A 301 -14.43 -3.61 27.37
CA THR A 301 -15.39 -3.53 28.53
C THR A 301 -16.86 -3.60 28.12
N ARG A 302 -17.18 -3.50 26.83
CA ARG A 302 -18.57 -3.53 26.37
C ARG A 302 -19.19 -4.92 26.59
N SER A 303 -20.43 -4.99 27.11
CA SER A 303 -21.11 -6.24 27.36
C SER A 303 -21.20 -7.13 26.12
N ALA A 304 -20.54 -8.28 26.20
CA ALA A 304 -20.75 -9.41 25.31
C ALA A 304 -21.56 -10.48 26.02
N ALA A 305 -21.99 -11.52 25.32
CA ALA A 305 -22.56 -12.71 25.93
C ALA A 305 -21.59 -13.27 27.00
N PRO A 306 -22.09 -13.85 28.09
CA PRO A 306 -21.26 -14.40 29.16
C PRO A 306 -20.17 -15.31 28.58
N GLY A 307 -18.90 -15.03 28.90
CA GLY A 307 -17.75 -15.82 28.47
C GLY A 307 -17.11 -15.41 27.11
N THR A 308 -17.64 -14.39 26.40
CA THR A 308 -17.06 -13.92 25.12
C THR A 308 -16.51 -12.51 25.28
N SER A 309 -15.24 -12.30 24.88
CA SER A 309 -14.68 -10.94 24.84
C SER A 309 -15.32 -10.13 23.71
N PRO A 310 -15.82 -8.91 23.99
CA PRO A 310 -16.38 -8.02 22.95
C PRO A 310 -15.37 -7.73 21.83
N LEU A 311 -14.08 -7.67 22.15
CA LEU A 311 -13.00 -7.44 21.19
C LEU A 311 -13.03 -8.46 20.05
N LEU A 312 -13.40 -9.72 20.32
CA LEU A 312 -13.48 -10.77 19.29
C LEU A 312 -14.56 -10.49 18.24
N VAL A 313 -15.66 -9.84 18.66
CA VAL A 313 -16.73 -9.42 17.74
C VAL A 313 -16.24 -8.30 16.84
N PHE A 314 -15.58 -7.30 17.42
CA PHE A 314 -15.02 -6.18 16.64
C PHE A 314 -13.92 -6.62 15.67
N LEU A 315 -13.13 -7.65 15.99
CA LEU A 315 -12.14 -8.22 15.08
C LEU A 315 -12.76 -8.87 13.84
N LYS A 316 -13.99 -9.36 13.93
CA LYS A 316 -14.72 -10.01 12.83
C LYS A 316 -15.58 -9.05 12.01
N ASP A 317 -15.74 -7.81 12.45
CA ASP A 317 -16.48 -6.76 11.74
C ASP A 317 -15.61 -6.02 10.73
N GLN A 318 -16.17 -5.62 9.59
CA GLN A 318 -15.43 -5.05 8.47
C GLN A 318 -14.82 -3.67 8.76
N ALA A 319 -15.47 -2.85 9.56
CA ALA A 319 -15.02 -1.48 9.85
C ALA A 319 -14.06 -1.46 11.04
N SER A 320 -14.47 -2.05 12.15
CA SER A 320 -13.67 -2.06 13.38
C SER A 320 -12.42 -2.92 13.30
N SER A 321 -12.39 -3.98 12.48
CA SER A 321 -11.18 -4.77 12.25
C SER A 321 -10.03 -3.93 11.69
N ARG A 322 -10.32 -3.00 10.76
CA ARG A 322 -9.31 -2.08 10.20
C ARG A 322 -8.78 -1.09 11.24
N LEU A 323 -9.64 -0.62 12.13
CA LEU A 323 -9.17 0.20 13.25
C LEU A 323 -8.28 -0.61 14.19
N LEU A 324 -8.65 -1.87 14.47
CA LEU A 324 -7.85 -2.78 15.31
C LEU A 324 -6.50 -3.13 14.69
N GLU A 325 -6.40 -3.21 13.36
CA GLU A 325 -5.09 -3.31 12.70
C GLU A 325 -4.17 -2.14 13.07
N VAL A 326 -4.71 -0.90 13.06
CA VAL A 326 -3.95 0.30 13.46
C VAL A 326 -3.64 0.28 14.95
N VAL A 327 -4.60 -0.13 15.78
CA VAL A 327 -4.39 -0.28 17.24
C VAL A 327 -3.25 -1.24 17.53
N PHE A 328 -3.24 -2.44 16.95
CA PHE A 328 -2.13 -3.39 17.15
C PHE A 328 -0.81 -2.84 16.66
N LYS A 329 -0.77 -2.25 15.46
CA LYS A 329 0.45 -1.68 14.86
C LYS A 329 1.09 -0.60 15.74
N LEU A 330 0.28 0.22 16.41
CA LEU A 330 0.75 1.37 17.19
C LEU A 330 0.82 1.10 18.71
N SER A 331 0.39 -0.08 19.14
CA SER A 331 0.36 -0.44 20.56
C SER A 331 1.75 -0.54 21.17
N SER A 332 1.87 -0.04 22.41
CA SER A 332 3.05 -0.27 23.23
C SER A 332 3.18 -1.76 23.61
N LYS A 333 4.40 -2.17 23.97
CA LYS A 333 4.66 -3.55 24.47
C LYS A 333 3.74 -3.96 25.62
N ALA A 334 3.40 -3.03 26.50
CA ALA A 334 2.52 -3.28 27.64
C ALA A 334 1.08 -3.49 27.20
N LEU A 335 0.55 -2.60 26.36
CA LEU A 335 -0.82 -2.68 25.85
C LEU A 335 -1.02 -3.95 25.00
N LEU A 336 -0.06 -4.26 24.12
CA LEU A 336 -0.13 -5.47 23.29
C LEU A 336 -0.18 -6.75 24.13
N ARG A 337 0.64 -6.81 25.20
CA ARG A 337 0.63 -7.93 26.14
C ARG A 337 -0.72 -8.03 26.90
N GLN A 338 -1.28 -6.89 27.29
CA GLN A 338 -2.59 -6.84 27.95
C GLN A 338 -3.69 -7.34 27.02
N LEU A 339 -3.78 -6.79 25.80
CA LEU A 339 -4.79 -7.20 24.82
C LEU A 339 -4.72 -8.70 24.50
N TYR A 340 -3.51 -9.24 24.31
CA TYR A 340 -3.34 -10.67 24.11
C TYR A 340 -3.83 -11.49 25.31
N ARG A 341 -3.35 -11.17 26.53
CA ARG A 341 -3.67 -11.93 27.72
C ARG A 341 -5.16 -11.91 28.07
N ASP A 342 -5.80 -10.74 27.96
CA ASP A 342 -7.13 -10.50 28.49
C ASP A 342 -8.23 -10.83 27.45
N HIS A 343 -7.91 -10.83 26.14
CA HIS A 343 -8.94 -10.93 25.10
C HIS A 343 -8.65 -11.95 23.99
N LEU A 344 -7.38 -12.20 23.64
CA LEU A 344 -7.04 -12.94 22.42
C LEU A 344 -6.51 -14.35 22.66
N ARG A 345 -5.98 -14.61 23.84
CA ARG A 345 -5.39 -15.90 24.17
C ARG A 345 -6.42 -17.03 24.05
N GLY A 346 -6.07 -18.07 23.31
CA GLY A 346 -6.93 -19.23 23.02
C GLY A 346 -7.90 -19.02 21.85
N HIS A 347 -7.83 -17.86 21.16
CA HIS A 347 -8.73 -17.53 20.06
C HIS A 347 -8.00 -17.21 18.75
N LEU A 348 -6.64 -17.22 18.73
CA LEU A 348 -5.90 -16.74 17.58
C LEU A 348 -6.08 -17.62 16.35
N VAL A 349 -6.18 -18.94 16.50
CA VAL A 349 -6.42 -19.84 15.37
C VAL A 349 -7.79 -19.57 14.75
N ASP A 350 -8.85 -19.46 15.56
CA ASP A 350 -10.19 -19.15 15.06
C ASP A 350 -10.26 -17.80 14.35
N LEU A 351 -9.52 -16.80 14.87
CA LEU A 351 -9.42 -15.50 14.22
C LEU A 351 -8.61 -15.57 12.91
N ALA A 352 -7.55 -16.37 12.86
CA ALA A 352 -6.74 -16.57 11.67
C ALA A 352 -7.53 -17.28 10.54
N LEU A 353 -8.46 -18.16 10.92
CA LEU A 353 -9.36 -18.84 9.97
C LEU A 353 -10.52 -17.95 9.50
N HIS A 354 -10.77 -16.81 10.15
CA HIS A 354 -11.90 -15.95 9.80
C HIS A 354 -11.51 -14.98 8.66
N LYS A 355 -12.37 -14.86 7.64
CA LYS A 355 -12.15 -14.08 6.42
C LYS A 355 -11.78 -12.60 6.62
N ILE A 356 -12.18 -11.99 7.75
CA ILE A 356 -11.87 -10.61 8.11
C ILE A 356 -10.79 -10.56 9.20
N ALA A 357 -10.96 -11.33 10.28
CA ALA A 357 -10.09 -11.23 11.44
C ALA A 357 -8.64 -11.69 11.19
N ASN A 358 -8.38 -12.45 10.13
CA ASN A 358 -7.01 -12.83 9.76
C ASN A 358 -6.09 -11.62 9.53
N PHE A 359 -6.61 -10.48 9.02
CA PHE A 359 -5.82 -9.27 8.81
C PHE A 359 -5.35 -8.62 10.12
N PRO A 360 -6.23 -8.36 11.12
CA PRO A 360 -5.76 -7.96 12.45
C PRO A 360 -4.77 -8.94 13.09
N VAL A 361 -4.95 -10.27 12.92
CA VAL A 361 -4.00 -11.28 13.42
C VAL A 361 -2.63 -11.09 12.79
N GLN A 362 -2.54 -10.85 11.48
CA GLN A 362 -1.26 -10.52 10.81
C GLN A 362 -0.59 -9.30 11.45
N ARG A 363 -1.36 -8.23 11.76
CA ARG A 363 -0.83 -7.02 12.42
C ARG A 363 -0.37 -7.28 13.85
N LEU A 364 -1.11 -8.11 14.59
CA LEU A 364 -0.72 -8.56 15.93
C LEU A 364 0.63 -9.31 15.89
N VAL A 365 0.77 -10.27 14.99
CA VAL A 365 2.01 -11.04 14.79
C VAL A 365 3.17 -10.09 14.47
N ALA A 366 3.00 -9.19 13.49
CA ALA A 366 4.01 -8.20 13.12
C ALA A 366 4.41 -7.30 14.30
N ALA A 367 3.44 -6.76 15.02
CA ALA A 367 3.69 -5.88 16.15
C ALA A 367 4.34 -6.60 17.34
N SER A 368 4.15 -7.91 17.46
CA SER A 368 4.70 -8.71 18.57
C SER A 368 6.13 -9.21 18.32
N ALA A 369 6.65 -9.21 17.10
CA ALA A 369 7.89 -9.86 16.68
C ALA A 369 9.09 -9.64 17.64
N ASN A 370 9.29 -8.39 18.08
CA ASN A 370 10.38 -8.01 19.00
C ASN A 370 9.93 -7.90 20.47
N HIS A 371 8.85 -8.60 20.86
CA HIS A 371 8.27 -8.55 22.19
C HIS A 371 8.21 -9.95 22.85
N LYS A 372 8.25 -9.99 24.18
CA LYS A 372 8.11 -11.24 24.94
C LYS A 372 6.79 -11.99 24.69
N VAL A 373 5.76 -11.30 24.18
CA VAL A 373 4.47 -11.92 23.86
C VAL A 373 4.52 -12.74 22.57
N PHE A 374 5.51 -12.49 21.70
CA PHE A 374 5.64 -13.15 20.41
C PHE A 374 5.67 -14.68 20.53
N SER A 375 6.47 -15.21 21.45
CA SER A 375 6.53 -16.68 21.65
C SER A 375 5.14 -17.28 21.89
N LYS A 376 4.31 -16.64 22.74
CA LYS A 376 2.97 -17.13 23.04
C LYS A 376 2.00 -17.03 21.87
N VAL A 377 2.07 -15.92 21.11
CA VAL A 377 1.28 -15.72 19.88
C VAL A 377 1.71 -16.74 18.81
N PHE A 378 3.01 -16.97 18.70
CA PHE A 378 3.57 -17.97 17.81
C PHE A 378 3.11 -19.39 18.17
N ASP A 379 3.30 -19.80 19.43
CA ASP A 379 2.98 -21.16 19.88
C ASP A 379 1.50 -21.49 19.60
N GLU A 380 0.59 -20.54 19.84
CA GLU A 380 -0.84 -20.74 19.58
C GLU A 380 -1.18 -20.82 18.08
N LEU A 381 -0.61 -19.93 17.23
CA LEU A 381 -0.88 -19.93 15.80
C LEU A 381 -0.21 -21.10 15.07
N ASN A 382 0.94 -21.54 15.56
CA ASN A 382 1.73 -22.60 14.96
C ASN A 382 1.01 -23.96 14.98
N GLU A 383 0.14 -24.21 15.98
CA GLU A 383 -0.72 -25.39 16.04
C GLU A 383 -1.80 -25.40 14.94
N GLY A 384 -2.15 -24.23 14.40
CA GLY A 384 -3.20 -24.07 13.39
C GLY A 384 -2.70 -23.87 11.95
N LEU A 385 -1.41 -24.13 11.64
CA LEU A 385 -0.86 -23.81 10.30
C LEU A 385 -1.54 -24.56 9.16
N GLU A 386 -1.82 -25.84 9.34
CA GLU A 386 -2.48 -26.66 8.31
C GLU A 386 -3.91 -26.16 8.00
N PRO A 387 -4.82 -25.97 8.96
CA PRO A 387 -6.12 -25.37 8.67
C PRO A 387 -6.04 -23.94 8.12
N ILE A 388 -5.04 -23.13 8.52
CA ILE A 388 -4.82 -21.80 7.94
C ILE A 388 -4.39 -21.91 6.46
N LEU A 389 -3.53 -22.88 6.13
CA LEU A 389 -3.16 -23.20 4.76
C LEU A 389 -4.40 -23.61 3.94
N ALA A 390 -5.23 -24.50 4.48
CA ALA A 390 -6.43 -25.02 3.82
C ALA A 390 -7.48 -23.91 3.54
N THR A 391 -7.59 -22.90 4.40
CA THR A 391 -8.50 -21.76 4.19
C THR A 391 -7.95 -20.71 3.21
N GLY A 392 -6.68 -20.79 2.82
CA GLY A 392 -6.05 -19.83 1.92
C GLY A 392 -5.65 -18.50 2.59
N HIS A 393 -5.69 -18.39 3.92
CA HIS A 393 -5.29 -17.18 4.64
C HIS A 393 -3.75 -17.07 4.80
N MET A 394 -3.05 -17.18 3.68
CA MET A 394 -1.59 -17.28 3.60
C MET A 394 -0.85 -16.10 4.19
N GLY A 395 -1.49 -14.93 4.24
CA GLY A 395 -0.91 -13.73 4.87
C GLY A 395 -0.49 -13.95 6.33
N VAL A 396 -1.20 -14.80 7.07
CA VAL A 396 -0.86 -15.15 8.47
C VAL A 396 0.45 -15.94 8.53
N ILE A 397 0.58 -16.97 7.68
CA ILE A 397 1.78 -17.82 7.62
C ILE A 397 3.01 -17.01 7.18
N VAL A 398 2.85 -16.18 6.14
CA VAL A 398 3.91 -15.28 5.66
C VAL A 398 4.34 -14.32 6.77
N GLN A 399 3.38 -13.74 7.51
CA GLN A 399 3.70 -12.82 8.58
C GLN A 399 4.39 -13.51 9.76
N LEU A 400 4.02 -14.75 10.10
CA LEU A 400 4.75 -15.54 11.09
C LEU A 400 6.22 -15.74 10.67
N ALA A 401 6.44 -16.14 9.42
CA ALA A 401 7.78 -16.33 8.89
C ALA A 401 8.58 -15.02 8.86
N ASP A 402 7.97 -13.90 8.44
CA ASP A 402 8.60 -12.58 8.46
C ASP A 402 9.00 -12.18 9.89
N SER A 403 8.12 -12.42 10.88
CA SER A 403 8.37 -12.08 12.28
C SER A 403 9.43 -12.99 12.94
N CYS A 404 9.48 -14.28 12.58
CA CYS A 404 10.56 -15.18 12.99
C CYS A 404 11.92 -14.76 12.38
N ALA A 405 11.92 -14.29 11.13
CA ALA A 405 13.13 -13.78 10.48
C ALA A 405 13.62 -12.47 11.13
N GLU A 406 12.70 -11.58 11.51
CA GLU A 406 13.03 -10.29 12.14
C GLU A 406 13.55 -10.47 13.58
N SER A 407 12.86 -11.29 14.37
CA SER A 407 13.22 -11.52 15.78
C SER A 407 14.37 -12.51 15.98
N GLY A 408 14.66 -13.35 15.01
CA GLY A 408 15.59 -14.48 15.14
C GLY A 408 15.06 -15.63 16.00
N GLN A 409 13.79 -15.56 16.47
CA GLN A 409 13.18 -16.55 17.37
C GLN A 409 12.30 -17.53 16.61
N LYS A 410 12.11 -18.74 17.15
CA LYS A 410 11.14 -19.73 16.67
C LYS A 410 11.34 -20.21 15.22
N GLN A 411 12.54 -19.97 14.63
CA GLN A 411 12.79 -20.30 13.23
C GLN A 411 12.75 -21.81 12.96
N GLY A 412 13.40 -22.61 13.82
CA GLY A 412 13.42 -24.08 13.68
C GLY A 412 12.05 -24.69 13.89
N GLU A 413 11.32 -24.23 14.93
CA GLU A 413 9.96 -24.69 15.23
C GLU A 413 9.00 -24.39 14.04
N LEU A 414 9.07 -23.19 13.46
CA LEU A 414 8.26 -22.87 12.29
C LEU A 414 8.56 -23.78 11.10
N ILE A 415 9.82 -24.07 10.81
CA ILE A 415 10.22 -24.97 9.74
C ILE A 415 9.60 -26.37 9.94
N GLN A 416 9.67 -26.93 11.15
CA GLN A 416 9.11 -28.25 11.44
C GLN A 416 7.59 -28.28 11.20
N HIS A 417 6.88 -27.29 11.73
CA HIS A 417 5.42 -27.22 11.54
C HIS A 417 5.01 -26.92 10.08
N LEU A 418 5.83 -26.16 9.32
CA LEU A 418 5.60 -26.00 7.88
C LEU A 418 5.80 -27.33 7.14
N LEU A 419 6.83 -28.10 7.45
CA LEU A 419 7.05 -29.41 6.86
C LEU A 419 5.86 -30.36 7.14
N SER A 420 5.34 -30.35 8.37
CA SER A 420 4.15 -31.09 8.76
C SER A 420 2.92 -30.62 7.99
N ALA A 421 2.61 -29.31 8.00
CA ALA A 421 1.44 -28.72 7.34
C ALA A 421 1.42 -28.91 5.82
N PHE A 422 2.60 -29.03 5.18
CA PHE A 422 2.74 -29.32 3.76
C PHE A 422 2.88 -30.81 3.46
N HIS A 423 2.78 -31.70 4.46
CA HIS A 423 2.91 -33.15 4.39
C HIS A 423 4.22 -33.63 3.76
N CYS A 424 5.31 -32.91 4.03
CA CYS A 424 6.64 -33.26 3.53
C CYS A 424 7.69 -33.48 4.65
N GLU A 425 7.26 -33.68 5.89
CA GLU A 425 8.13 -33.96 7.02
C GLU A 425 8.72 -35.38 6.91
N GLU A 426 7.88 -36.38 6.65
CA GLU A 426 8.24 -37.78 6.53
C GLU A 426 7.75 -38.41 5.21
N PRO A 427 8.55 -39.32 4.60
CA PRO A 427 9.93 -39.64 4.91
C PRO A 427 10.89 -38.47 4.62
N ALA A 428 12.07 -38.45 5.20
CA ALA A 428 13.07 -37.37 5.04
C ALA A 428 13.40 -37.01 3.56
N THR A 429 13.17 -37.95 2.63
CA THR A 429 13.32 -37.71 1.18
C THR A 429 12.32 -36.68 0.64
N ARG A 430 11.12 -36.57 1.25
CA ARG A 430 10.10 -35.57 0.87
C ARG A 430 10.51 -34.15 1.23
N GLN A 431 11.39 -33.97 2.20
CA GLN A 431 11.90 -32.64 2.57
C GLN A 431 12.64 -31.96 1.40
N ALA A 432 13.20 -32.73 0.49
CA ALA A 432 13.79 -32.21 -0.75
C ALA A 432 12.77 -31.53 -1.68
N CYS A 433 11.48 -31.81 -1.50
CA CYS A 433 10.39 -31.24 -2.28
C CYS A 433 9.78 -29.96 -1.65
N CYS A 434 10.28 -29.49 -0.50
CA CYS A 434 9.65 -28.40 0.25
C CYS A 434 9.58 -27.07 -0.54
N LEU A 435 10.57 -26.74 -1.36
CA LEU A 435 10.59 -25.49 -2.10
C LEU A 435 9.45 -25.38 -3.14
N PRO A 436 9.20 -26.37 -4.02
CA PRO A 436 8.02 -26.38 -4.89
C PRO A 436 6.70 -26.28 -4.12
N LEU A 437 6.56 -26.99 -2.99
CA LEU A 437 5.35 -26.97 -2.18
C LEU A 437 5.12 -25.60 -1.54
N PHE A 438 6.16 -25.00 -0.98
CA PHE A 438 6.07 -23.64 -0.40
C PHE A 438 5.77 -22.58 -1.46
N LEU A 439 6.30 -22.71 -2.67
CA LEU A 439 6.04 -21.80 -3.78
C LEU A 439 4.63 -21.90 -4.34
N SER A 440 4.08 -23.11 -4.43
CA SER A 440 2.72 -23.37 -4.92
C SER A 440 1.65 -23.24 -3.83
N LEU A 441 2.04 -23.34 -2.56
CA LEU A 441 1.17 -23.44 -1.37
C LEU A 441 0.23 -24.65 -1.43
N LEU A 442 0.71 -25.74 -2.00
CA LEU A 442 0.01 -27.02 -2.09
C LEU A 442 0.68 -28.04 -1.18
N THR A 443 -0.11 -28.93 -0.56
CA THR A 443 0.42 -30.09 0.17
C THR A 443 1.07 -31.08 -0.79
N HIS A 444 1.93 -31.95 -0.29
CA HIS A 444 2.65 -32.93 -1.10
C HIS A 444 1.71 -33.78 -1.98
N GLU A 445 0.63 -34.27 -1.39
CA GLU A 445 -0.34 -35.13 -2.09
C GLU A 445 -1.04 -34.37 -3.23
N VAL A 446 -1.41 -33.10 -3.02
CA VAL A 446 -2.10 -32.28 -4.04
C VAL A 446 -1.14 -31.90 -5.16
N TYR A 447 0.10 -31.54 -4.82
CA TYR A 447 1.11 -31.15 -5.83
C TYR A 447 1.46 -32.30 -6.76
N TYR A 448 1.61 -33.52 -6.22
CA TYR A 448 2.01 -34.73 -6.95
C TYR A 448 0.82 -35.64 -7.35
N ALA A 449 -0.44 -35.24 -7.07
CA ALA A 449 -1.63 -36.06 -7.40
C ALA A 449 -1.79 -36.39 -8.91
N SER A 450 -1.24 -35.55 -9.78
CA SER A 450 -1.29 -35.75 -11.22
C SER A 450 -0.35 -36.89 -11.73
N GLU A 451 0.54 -37.40 -10.88
CA GLU A 451 1.51 -38.46 -11.26
C GLU A 451 1.01 -39.86 -11.06
N THR A 452 -0.09 -40.07 -10.32
CA THR A 452 -0.60 -41.42 -9.98
C THR A 452 -1.50 -42.07 -11.05
N ALA A 453 -1.79 -41.36 -12.14
CA ALA A 453 -2.51 -41.90 -13.29
C ALA A 453 -1.52 -42.37 -14.35
N GLU A 454 -1.18 -43.69 -14.29
CA GLU A 454 -0.36 -44.45 -15.24
C GLU A 454 1.16 -44.45 -15.05
N GLY A 455 1.63 -45.40 -14.30
CA GLY A 455 2.71 -46.38 -14.56
C GLY A 455 4.13 -45.92 -14.93
N ASP A 456 4.53 -44.65 -14.92
CA ASP A 456 5.89 -44.25 -15.29
C ASP A 456 6.59 -43.46 -14.18
N LEU A 457 7.45 -44.12 -13.45
CA LEU A 457 8.10 -43.75 -12.18
C LEU A 457 9.18 -42.62 -12.29
N LYS A 458 9.23 -41.84 -13.36
CA LYS A 458 10.30 -40.82 -13.57
C LYS A 458 9.88 -39.59 -14.37
N LYS A 459 8.68 -39.07 -14.26
CA LYS A 459 8.43 -37.71 -14.77
C LYS A 459 8.73 -36.71 -13.65
N GLU A 460 9.84 -35.95 -13.81
CA GLU A 460 10.10 -34.76 -13.05
C GLU A 460 8.89 -33.83 -13.25
N VAL A 461 8.13 -33.57 -12.15
CA VAL A 461 7.02 -32.60 -12.21
C VAL A 461 7.62 -31.23 -12.36
N PRO A 462 7.41 -30.55 -13.50
CA PRO A 462 7.95 -29.22 -13.69
C PRO A 462 7.36 -28.26 -12.65
N LEU A 463 8.15 -27.27 -12.25
CA LEU A 463 7.71 -26.20 -11.36
C LEU A 463 6.58 -25.41 -12.04
N SER A 464 5.34 -25.80 -11.80
CA SER A 464 4.18 -25.38 -12.60
C SER A 464 3.44 -24.18 -12.01
N SER A 465 3.59 -23.92 -10.70
CA SER A 465 2.79 -22.93 -9.99
C SER A 465 3.64 -22.20 -8.96
N ILE A 466 3.87 -20.90 -9.20
CA ILE A 466 4.55 -20.00 -8.26
C ILE A 466 3.56 -18.91 -7.89
N CYS A 467 3.06 -18.93 -6.66
CA CYS A 467 2.13 -17.91 -6.20
C CYS A 467 2.85 -16.78 -5.43
N TYR A 468 2.22 -15.63 -5.35
CA TYR A 468 2.77 -14.45 -4.66
C TYR A 468 3.09 -14.73 -3.19
N HIS A 469 2.14 -15.32 -2.44
CA HIS A 469 2.34 -15.60 -1.02
C HIS A 469 3.38 -16.70 -0.79
N GLY A 470 3.46 -17.70 -1.66
CA GLY A 470 4.52 -18.71 -1.61
C GLY A 470 5.90 -18.11 -1.83
N SER A 471 6.03 -17.21 -2.81
CA SER A 471 7.26 -16.44 -3.01
C SER A 471 7.62 -15.63 -1.75
N ARG A 472 6.66 -14.94 -1.13
CA ARG A 472 6.88 -14.17 0.09
C ARG A 472 7.30 -15.05 1.27
N LEU A 473 6.68 -16.22 1.41
CA LEU A 473 7.05 -17.21 2.43
C LEU A 473 8.52 -17.63 2.27
N VAL A 474 8.90 -18.07 1.07
CA VAL A 474 10.28 -18.52 0.83
C VAL A 474 11.30 -17.37 0.99
N GLN A 475 10.96 -16.14 0.60
CA GLN A 475 11.80 -14.96 0.85
C GLN A 475 12.01 -14.71 2.36
N ALA A 476 10.97 -14.91 3.18
CA ALA A 476 11.09 -14.80 4.63
C ALA A 476 11.99 -15.91 5.21
N LEU A 477 11.77 -17.16 4.81
CA LEU A 477 12.58 -18.31 5.21
C LEU A 477 14.04 -18.18 4.75
N ALA A 478 14.30 -17.56 3.61
CA ALA A 478 15.68 -17.29 3.13
C ALA A 478 16.47 -16.35 4.06
N ARG A 479 15.80 -15.59 4.94
CA ARG A 479 16.43 -14.75 5.96
C ARG A 479 16.73 -15.48 7.28
N PHE A 480 16.30 -16.74 7.41
CA PHE A 480 16.57 -17.55 8.60
C PHE A 480 18.07 -17.85 8.74
N GLN A 481 18.50 -18.12 9.96
CA GLN A 481 19.89 -18.46 10.25
C GLN A 481 20.27 -19.78 9.59
N ASP A 482 19.47 -20.83 9.77
CA ASP A 482 19.62 -22.10 9.05
C ASP A 482 18.75 -22.11 7.78
N ARG A 483 19.42 -22.27 6.66
CA ARG A 483 18.82 -22.35 5.30
C ARG A 483 19.11 -23.70 4.64
N SER A 484 19.62 -24.66 5.40
CA SER A 484 20.05 -25.96 4.87
C SER A 484 18.93 -26.67 4.11
N LEU A 485 17.71 -26.63 4.66
CA LEU A 485 16.51 -27.21 4.05
C LEU A 485 16.20 -26.58 2.67
N LEU A 486 16.08 -25.25 2.61
CA LEU A 486 15.80 -24.54 1.36
C LEU A 486 16.91 -24.76 0.33
N MET A 487 18.16 -24.71 0.76
CA MET A 487 19.31 -24.93 -0.12
C MET A 487 19.42 -26.40 -0.56
N GLY A 488 18.93 -27.33 0.25
CA GLY A 488 18.78 -28.74 -0.10
C GLY A 488 17.75 -28.93 -1.22
N SER A 489 16.55 -28.38 -1.03
CA SER A 489 15.46 -28.43 -1.99
C SER A 489 15.79 -27.69 -3.29
N LEU A 490 16.44 -26.52 -3.22
CA LEU A 490 16.91 -25.80 -4.42
C LEU A 490 17.91 -26.64 -5.25
N ARG A 491 18.75 -27.43 -4.61
CA ARG A 491 19.68 -28.35 -5.30
C ARG A 491 19.00 -29.53 -5.95
N ALA A 492 17.82 -29.92 -5.48
CA ALA A 492 17.04 -31.01 -6.06
C ALA A 492 16.29 -30.58 -7.33
N LEU A 493 16.07 -29.27 -7.54
CA LEU A 493 15.39 -28.77 -8.75
C LEU A 493 16.22 -29.03 -10.02
N ALA A 494 15.55 -29.31 -11.14
CA ALA A 494 16.18 -29.38 -12.45
C ALA A 494 16.71 -27.99 -12.89
N PRO A 495 17.74 -27.90 -13.74
CA PRO A 495 18.22 -26.62 -14.29
C PRO A 495 17.12 -25.83 -15.03
N THR A 496 16.22 -26.52 -15.71
CA THR A 496 15.04 -25.92 -16.39
C THR A 496 14.08 -25.27 -15.41
N ASP A 497 13.85 -25.88 -14.24
CA ASP A 497 13.00 -25.33 -13.19
C ASP A 497 13.66 -24.11 -12.52
N LEU A 498 14.98 -24.12 -12.38
CA LEU A 498 15.73 -22.94 -11.92
C LEU A 498 15.62 -21.78 -12.91
N ALA A 499 15.62 -22.06 -14.22
CA ALA A 499 15.40 -21.03 -15.24
C ALA A 499 13.96 -20.51 -15.20
N THR A 500 12.97 -21.37 -15.04
CA THR A 500 11.55 -21.02 -14.85
C THR A 500 11.38 -20.13 -13.61
N LEU A 501 11.89 -20.58 -12.46
CA LEU A 501 11.86 -19.83 -11.19
C LEU A 501 12.55 -18.45 -11.32
N SER A 502 13.67 -18.39 -12.05
CA SER A 502 14.43 -17.16 -12.26
C SER A 502 13.72 -16.18 -13.19
N SER A 503 12.89 -16.64 -14.10
CA SER A 503 12.19 -15.86 -15.11
C SER A 503 10.75 -15.51 -14.72
N ASP A 504 10.21 -16.15 -13.69
CA ASP A 504 8.88 -15.87 -13.15
C ASP A 504 8.86 -14.56 -12.35
N PRO A 505 7.80 -13.73 -12.43
CA PRO A 505 7.69 -12.49 -11.69
C PRO A 505 7.80 -12.65 -10.17
N ALA A 506 7.21 -13.68 -9.58
CA ALA A 506 7.27 -13.95 -8.14
C ALA A 506 8.53 -14.77 -7.77
N GLY A 507 8.87 -15.76 -8.61
CA GLY A 507 10.02 -16.64 -8.42
C GLY A 507 11.37 -15.94 -8.49
N SER A 508 11.51 -14.93 -9.36
CA SER A 508 12.77 -14.16 -9.48
C SER A 508 13.17 -13.47 -8.17
N HIS A 509 12.21 -13.03 -7.36
CA HIS A 509 12.47 -12.45 -6.05
C HIS A 509 13.00 -13.49 -5.04
N VAL A 510 12.52 -14.74 -5.14
CA VAL A 510 13.02 -15.85 -4.33
C VAL A 510 14.48 -16.14 -4.68
N MET A 511 14.78 -16.30 -5.97
CA MET A 511 16.15 -16.54 -6.44
C MET A 511 17.07 -15.39 -6.08
N GLN A 512 16.61 -14.14 -6.21
CA GLN A 512 17.36 -12.97 -5.78
C GLN A 512 17.68 -13.03 -4.28
N ALA A 513 16.70 -13.34 -3.42
CA ALA A 513 16.91 -13.47 -1.98
C ALA A 513 17.93 -14.57 -1.65
N LEU A 514 17.77 -15.76 -2.25
CA LEU A 514 18.68 -16.89 -2.02
C LEU A 514 20.12 -16.59 -2.48
N ILE A 515 20.30 -15.92 -3.61
CA ILE A 515 21.62 -15.55 -4.13
C ILE A 515 22.26 -14.45 -3.27
N THR A 516 21.53 -13.38 -2.97
CA THR A 516 22.08 -12.21 -2.27
C THR A 516 22.38 -12.49 -0.80
N LEU A 517 21.57 -13.30 -0.14
CA LEU A 517 21.74 -13.68 1.26
C LEU A 517 22.73 -14.85 1.46
N SER A 518 23.18 -15.51 0.39
CA SER A 518 24.15 -16.59 0.47
C SER A 518 25.59 -16.09 0.62
N SER A 519 26.42 -16.86 1.34
CA SER A 519 27.87 -16.66 1.32
C SER A 519 28.43 -16.79 -0.10
N GLU A 520 29.63 -16.29 -0.36
CA GLU A 520 30.29 -16.40 -1.67
C GLU A 520 30.33 -17.85 -2.18
N LYS A 521 30.71 -18.79 -1.29
CA LYS A 521 30.73 -20.23 -1.60
C LYS A 521 29.32 -20.78 -1.90
N GLY A 522 28.31 -20.36 -1.13
CA GLY A 522 26.90 -20.73 -1.35
C GLY A 522 26.37 -20.21 -2.67
N ARG A 523 26.62 -18.95 -2.97
CA ARG A 523 26.27 -18.28 -4.24
C ARG A 523 26.90 -18.97 -5.43
N GLY A 524 28.20 -19.31 -5.34
CA GLY A 524 28.89 -20.05 -6.40
C GLY A 524 28.27 -21.42 -6.67
N LYS A 525 27.69 -22.09 -5.65
CA LYS A 525 26.97 -23.36 -5.85
C LYS A 525 25.63 -23.13 -6.58
N ILE A 526 24.91 -22.05 -6.26
CA ILE A 526 23.65 -21.70 -6.95
C ILE A 526 23.95 -21.37 -8.40
N LEU A 527 24.89 -20.46 -8.67
CA LEU A 527 25.26 -20.03 -10.01
C LEU A 527 25.68 -21.19 -10.91
N ARG A 528 26.51 -22.14 -10.39
CA ARG A 528 26.87 -23.34 -11.13
C ARG A 528 25.68 -24.22 -11.50
N ARG A 529 24.62 -24.27 -10.71
CA ARG A 529 23.39 -24.99 -11.04
C ARG A 529 22.57 -24.28 -12.12
N MET A 530 22.77 -22.98 -12.30
CA MET A 530 22.11 -22.16 -13.32
C MET A 530 22.94 -22.10 -14.64
N GLU A 531 24.13 -22.66 -14.68
CA GLU A 531 24.96 -22.73 -15.90
C GLU A 531 24.20 -23.40 -17.02
N GLY A 532 24.33 -22.86 -18.24
CA GLY A 532 23.55 -23.25 -19.42
C GLY A 532 22.20 -22.56 -19.56
N GLN A 533 21.76 -21.79 -18.58
CA GLN A 533 20.47 -21.09 -18.59
C GLN A 533 20.58 -19.55 -18.58
N PHE A 534 21.77 -19.00 -18.40
CA PHE A 534 21.93 -17.55 -18.25
C PHE A 534 21.45 -16.76 -19.48
N VAL A 535 21.62 -17.28 -20.67
CA VAL A 535 21.13 -16.62 -21.92
C VAL A 535 19.60 -16.52 -21.90
N GLN A 536 18.91 -17.61 -21.54
CA GLN A 536 17.44 -17.63 -21.44
C GLN A 536 16.96 -16.67 -20.34
N ILE A 537 17.58 -16.70 -19.17
CA ILE A 537 17.26 -15.84 -18.04
C ILE A 537 17.49 -14.37 -18.41
N ALA A 538 18.59 -14.03 -19.10
CA ALA A 538 18.89 -12.67 -19.55
C ALA A 538 17.82 -12.09 -20.49
N CYS A 539 17.24 -12.92 -21.36
CA CYS A 539 16.18 -12.53 -22.29
C CYS A 539 14.79 -12.41 -21.65
N SER A 540 14.66 -12.64 -20.35
CA SER A 540 13.42 -12.45 -19.60
C SER A 540 13.40 -11.10 -18.87
N ARG A 541 12.22 -10.47 -18.78
CA ARG A 541 12.02 -9.18 -18.08
C ARG A 541 12.47 -9.20 -16.63
N THR A 542 12.15 -10.28 -15.91
CA THR A 542 12.45 -10.46 -14.49
C THR A 542 13.81 -11.10 -14.28
N GLY A 543 14.16 -12.08 -15.13
CA GLY A 543 15.44 -12.76 -15.10
C GLY A 543 16.63 -11.83 -15.37
N SER A 544 16.50 -10.84 -16.27
CA SER A 544 17.55 -9.85 -16.49
C SER A 544 17.89 -9.06 -15.21
N ARG A 545 16.86 -8.67 -14.45
CA ARG A 545 17.03 -7.98 -13.15
C ARG A 545 17.63 -8.88 -12.09
N LEU A 546 17.22 -10.16 -12.08
CA LEU A 546 17.84 -11.16 -11.21
C LEU A 546 19.34 -11.31 -11.50
N LEU A 547 19.73 -11.41 -12.79
CA LEU A 547 21.14 -11.49 -13.17
C LEU A 547 21.92 -10.24 -12.77
N GLU A 548 21.35 -9.05 -12.89
CA GLU A 548 21.97 -7.81 -12.42
C GLU A 548 22.19 -7.84 -10.88
N ALA A 549 21.20 -8.30 -10.13
CA ALA A 549 21.32 -8.44 -8.68
C ALA A 549 22.38 -9.49 -8.30
N ALA A 550 22.40 -10.63 -8.99
CA ALA A 550 23.42 -11.67 -8.81
C ALA A 550 24.82 -11.16 -9.15
N TRP A 551 24.97 -10.43 -10.25
CA TRP A 551 26.21 -9.81 -10.67
C TRP A 551 26.78 -8.84 -9.64
N ASN A 552 25.91 -7.98 -9.06
CA ASN A 552 26.33 -6.99 -8.08
C ASN A 552 26.91 -7.60 -6.81
N CYS A 553 26.46 -8.78 -6.41
CA CYS A 553 26.98 -9.47 -5.23
C CYS A 553 28.03 -10.56 -5.54
N ALA A 554 28.23 -10.90 -6.84
CA ALA A 554 29.15 -11.94 -7.29
C ALA A 554 30.62 -11.51 -7.21
N SER A 555 31.52 -12.44 -6.86
CA SER A 555 32.98 -12.25 -6.99
C SER A 555 33.38 -12.16 -8.47
N VAL A 556 34.58 -11.61 -8.74
CA VAL A 556 35.08 -11.48 -10.11
C VAL A 556 35.15 -12.84 -10.83
N SER A 557 35.51 -13.90 -10.14
CA SER A 557 35.51 -15.26 -10.67
C SER A 557 34.11 -15.75 -11.04
N GLN A 558 33.09 -15.46 -10.21
CA GLN A 558 31.71 -15.80 -10.49
C GLN A 558 31.14 -15.00 -11.66
N ARG A 559 31.47 -13.69 -11.74
CA ARG A 559 31.14 -12.83 -12.90
C ARG A 559 31.78 -13.35 -14.19
N GLU A 560 33.04 -13.85 -14.12
CA GLU A 560 33.73 -14.42 -15.27
C GLU A 560 33.01 -15.67 -15.80
N GLY A 561 32.49 -16.54 -14.92
CA GLY A 561 31.66 -17.69 -15.31
C GLY A 561 30.38 -17.30 -16.03
N ILE A 562 29.63 -16.34 -15.48
CA ILE A 562 28.42 -15.81 -16.13
C ILE A 562 28.75 -15.17 -17.50
N ALA A 563 29.80 -14.34 -17.56
CA ALA A 563 30.21 -13.66 -18.78
C ALA A 563 30.67 -14.66 -19.86
N ALA A 564 31.33 -15.75 -19.49
CA ALA A 564 31.79 -16.78 -20.42
C ALA A 564 30.62 -17.51 -21.12
N GLU A 565 29.50 -17.72 -20.43
CA GLU A 565 28.30 -18.30 -21.04
C GLU A 565 27.52 -17.29 -21.92
N LEU A 566 27.44 -16.04 -21.50
CA LEU A 566 26.71 -15.01 -22.22
C LEU A 566 27.43 -14.54 -23.50
N ALA A 567 28.76 -14.48 -23.48
CA ALA A 567 29.58 -13.91 -24.54
C ALA A 567 29.35 -14.54 -25.94
N PRO A 568 29.24 -15.88 -26.08
CA PRO A 568 28.98 -16.51 -27.39
C PRO A 568 27.63 -16.12 -28.02
N SER A 569 26.68 -15.64 -27.23
CA SER A 569 25.33 -15.29 -27.67
C SER A 569 25.15 -13.79 -27.96
N GLU A 570 26.22 -13.08 -28.34
CA GLU A 570 26.23 -11.62 -28.55
C GLU A 570 25.08 -11.11 -29.41
N THR A 571 24.88 -11.70 -30.61
CA THR A 571 23.81 -11.24 -31.53
C THR A 571 22.42 -11.33 -30.89
N ARG A 572 22.11 -12.44 -30.20
CA ARG A 572 20.84 -12.64 -29.53
C ARG A 572 20.64 -11.67 -28.37
N LEU A 573 21.67 -11.51 -27.53
CA LEU A 573 21.58 -10.65 -26.35
C LEU A 573 21.47 -9.17 -26.70
N ARG A 574 22.15 -8.72 -27.77
CA ARG A 574 22.10 -7.31 -28.20
C ARG A 574 20.78 -6.95 -28.91
N SER A 575 20.14 -7.90 -29.58
CA SER A 575 18.84 -7.68 -30.24
C SER A 575 17.65 -7.77 -29.29
N ASP A 576 17.80 -8.44 -28.14
CA ASP A 576 16.70 -8.60 -27.17
C ASP A 576 16.51 -7.33 -26.33
N GLN A 577 15.23 -6.99 -26.07
CA GLN A 577 14.87 -5.75 -25.36
C GLN A 577 15.33 -5.69 -23.89
N PHE A 578 15.54 -6.83 -23.24
CA PHE A 578 15.99 -6.94 -21.85
C PHE A 578 17.48 -7.27 -21.75
N ALA A 579 17.91 -8.28 -22.49
CA ALA A 579 19.28 -8.77 -22.43
C ALA A 579 20.32 -7.77 -22.95
N ARG A 580 19.94 -6.80 -23.83
CA ARG A 580 20.81 -5.71 -24.24
C ARG A 580 21.34 -4.88 -23.08
N HIS A 581 20.54 -4.73 -21.99
CA HIS A 581 20.97 -4.03 -20.78
C HIS A 581 21.98 -4.86 -20.00
N VAL A 582 21.76 -6.18 -19.89
CA VAL A 582 22.71 -7.12 -19.30
C VAL A 582 24.04 -7.07 -20.08
N TRP A 583 24.00 -7.10 -21.41
CA TRP A 583 25.20 -6.99 -22.26
C TRP A 583 26.02 -5.73 -21.95
N SER A 584 25.35 -4.58 -21.86
CA SER A 584 25.98 -3.30 -21.55
C SER A 584 26.51 -3.22 -20.12
N ASN A 585 25.65 -3.55 -19.14
CA ASN A 585 25.95 -3.39 -17.70
C ASN A 585 27.07 -4.34 -17.23
N PHE A 586 27.19 -5.52 -17.85
CA PHE A 586 28.24 -6.49 -17.55
C PHE A 586 29.53 -6.24 -18.36
N ALA A 587 29.53 -5.21 -19.20
CA ALA A 587 30.63 -4.84 -20.07
C ALA A 587 31.12 -6.00 -20.97
N LEU A 588 30.18 -6.81 -21.49
CA LEU A 588 30.49 -8.04 -22.23
C LEU A 588 31.27 -7.77 -23.52
N SER A 589 31.10 -6.61 -24.15
CA SER A 589 31.94 -6.21 -25.30
C SER A 589 33.43 -6.18 -24.95
N HIS A 590 33.77 -5.73 -23.74
CA HIS A 590 35.15 -5.76 -23.25
C HIS A 590 35.59 -7.18 -22.86
N PHE A 591 34.67 -8.02 -22.37
CA PHE A 591 34.98 -9.41 -22.10
C PHE A 591 35.39 -10.19 -23.33
N VAL A 592 34.71 -9.94 -24.46
CA VAL A 592 35.02 -10.57 -25.76
C VAL A 592 36.30 -10.01 -26.38
N SER A 593 36.46 -8.68 -26.42
CA SER A 593 37.52 -8.03 -27.17
C SER A 593 38.82 -7.76 -26.40
N ARG A 594 38.69 -7.49 -25.07
CA ARG A 594 39.84 -7.06 -24.22
C ARG A 594 39.68 -7.56 -22.79
N ARG A 595 39.83 -8.85 -22.54
CA ARG A 595 39.65 -9.49 -21.24
C ARG A 595 40.42 -8.85 -20.08
N PRO A 596 41.70 -8.41 -20.22
CA PRO A 596 42.37 -7.67 -19.14
C PRO A 596 41.65 -6.38 -18.76
N ARG A 597 41.17 -5.62 -19.74
CA ARG A 597 40.40 -4.40 -19.48
C ARG A 597 39.07 -4.67 -18.80
N TRP A 598 38.39 -5.75 -19.18
CA TRP A 598 37.18 -6.18 -18.49
C TRP A 598 37.45 -6.48 -16.99
N LYS A 599 38.53 -7.19 -16.68
CA LYS A 599 38.93 -7.46 -15.29
C LYS A 599 39.23 -6.17 -14.51
N GLU A 600 39.86 -5.19 -15.11
CA GLU A 600 40.09 -3.88 -14.51
C GLU A 600 38.77 -3.16 -14.21
N ILE A 601 37.78 -3.19 -15.13
CA ILE A 601 36.46 -2.61 -14.92
C ILE A 601 35.76 -3.29 -13.74
N GLN A 602 35.80 -4.63 -13.66
CA GLN A 602 35.15 -5.37 -12.57
C GLN A 602 35.82 -5.13 -11.20
N THR A 603 37.13 -4.95 -11.15
CA THR A 603 37.88 -4.62 -9.93
C THR A 603 37.84 -3.15 -9.57
N GLY A 604 37.74 -2.24 -10.56
CA GLY A 604 37.71 -0.79 -10.38
C GLY A 604 36.43 -0.30 -9.67
N GLU A 605 35.29 -0.88 -9.97
CA GLU A 605 34.05 -0.60 -9.22
C GLU A 605 34.16 -1.03 -7.74
N SER A 606 34.82 -2.12 -7.46
CA SER A 606 35.10 -2.58 -6.10
C SER A 606 36.00 -1.60 -5.32
N LYS A 607 37.00 -0.99 -5.99
CA LYS A 607 37.89 0.02 -5.38
C LYS A 607 37.17 1.35 -5.14
N LYS A 608 36.35 1.81 -6.07
CA LYS A 608 35.54 3.03 -5.88
C LYS A 608 34.52 2.88 -4.74
N ARG A 609 33.82 1.74 -4.61
CA ARG A 609 32.94 1.49 -3.48
C ARG A 609 33.68 1.42 -2.14
N LYS A 610 34.84 0.79 -2.06
CA LYS A 610 35.66 0.83 -0.85
C LYS A 610 36.09 2.25 -0.50
N LEU A 611 36.56 3.03 -1.48
CA LEU A 611 36.97 4.42 -1.25
C LEU A 611 35.79 5.30 -0.77
N PHE A 612 34.59 5.09 -1.31
CA PHE A 612 33.39 5.81 -0.86
C PHE A 612 32.93 5.38 0.55
N ASN A 613 33.00 4.10 0.88
CA ASN A 613 32.66 3.62 2.23
C ASN A 613 33.67 4.11 3.29
N ASP A 614 34.97 4.19 2.95
CA ASP A 614 36.01 4.73 3.84
C ASP A 614 35.93 6.27 3.99
N ILE A 615 35.20 6.97 3.12
CA ILE A 615 34.95 8.43 3.23
C ILE A 615 33.66 8.73 4.02
N ILE A 616 32.71 7.78 4.09
CA ILE A 616 31.42 7.94 4.79
C ILE A 616 31.47 7.34 6.21
N ALA A 617 32.43 6.50 6.53
CA ALA A 617 32.72 6.01 7.88
C ALA A 617 33.63 6.97 8.63
#